data_ae4e41a25e3bd100600191c571b46852
#
_entry.id   ae4e41a25e3bd100600191c571b46852
#
_cell.length_a   1.000
_cell.length_b   1.000
_cell.length_c   1.000
_cell.angle_alpha   90.00
_cell.angle_beta   90.00
_cell.angle_gamma   90.00
#
_symmetry.space_group_name_H-M   'P 1'
#
loop_
_entity.id
_entity.type
_entity.pdbx_description
1 polymer ?
#
loop_
_entity_poly.entity_id
_entity_poly.type
_entity_poly.pdbx_seq_one_letter_code
_entity_poly.pdbx_strand_id
1 'polypeptide(L)'
;VPVPGSEYTVKTDTLICAIGEESELEFLPEGIQVHQGRIRISPEGETRLEGVFAAGDAACSVRDVATAIGSGKVSACSIDAWLNGNLMEQNQEAWRIGTLGAVSVTNYLHSILPAKQTQILQSHSKSRGSQMLTRYDELNLNYFEVRPREKIRKLDILERLSAFGEVNLGLIENSAQNEAARCFHCGVCNQCDNCYVYCPDIA
;
A
#
# COMPACT_ATOMS: atom_id res chain seq x y z
N VAL A 1 13.89 -8.42 24.33
CA VAL A 1 14.29 -9.51 25.27
C VAL A 1 13.75 -9.12 26.63
N PRO A 2 12.98 -10.00 27.31
CA PRO A 2 12.51 -9.74 28.66
C PRO A 2 13.68 -9.46 29.62
N VAL A 3 13.48 -8.50 30.51
CA VAL A 3 14.47 -8.20 31.56
C VAL A 3 14.09 -9.03 32.79
N PRO A 4 14.90 -9.96 33.25
CA PRO A 4 14.58 -10.78 34.41
C PRO A 4 14.32 -9.92 35.65
N GLY A 5 13.23 -10.21 36.37
CA GLY A 5 12.83 -9.48 37.56
C GLY A 5 12.10 -8.17 37.32
N SER A 6 11.68 -7.91 36.07
CA SER A 6 10.87 -6.73 35.70
C SER A 6 9.37 -7.06 35.58
N GLU A 7 8.98 -8.26 35.90
CA GLU A 7 7.59 -8.72 35.84
C GLU A 7 6.75 -7.99 36.90
N TYR A 8 5.55 -7.57 36.50
CA TYR A 8 4.57 -6.96 37.40
C TYR A 8 3.16 -7.46 37.07
N THR A 9 2.30 -7.41 38.04
CA THR A 9 0.91 -7.86 37.89
C THR A 9 -0.02 -6.67 37.73
N VAL A 10 -0.86 -6.71 36.67
CA VAL A 10 -1.93 -5.75 36.45
C VAL A 10 -3.27 -6.45 36.71
N LYS A 11 -4.11 -5.85 37.55
CA LYS A 11 -5.50 -6.30 37.70
C LYS A 11 -6.30 -5.81 36.49
N THR A 12 -7.00 -6.73 35.84
CA THR A 12 -7.83 -6.44 34.67
C THR A 12 -9.06 -7.32 34.68
N ASP A 13 -10.17 -6.82 34.17
CA ASP A 13 -11.40 -7.57 34.01
C ASP A 13 -11.41 -8.37 32.71
N THR A 14 -10.69 -7.89 31.68
CA THR A 14 -10.64 -8.54 30.38
C THR A 14 -9.22 -8.39 29.80
N LEU A 15 -8.70 -9.47 29.26
CA LEU A 15 -7.44 -9.52 28.51
C LEU A 15 -7.75 -9.76 27.03
N ILE A 16 -7.29 -8.87 26.17
CA ILE A 16 -7.38 -9.03 24.71
C ILE A 16 -5.98 -9.32 24.16
N CYS A 17 -5.80 -10.48 23.56
CA CYS A 17 -4.57 -10.84 22.86
C CYS A 17 -4.60 -10.27 21.45
N ALA A 18 -3.71 -9.30 21.18
CA ALA A 18 -3.53 -8.66 19.86
C ALA A 18 -2.04 -8.75 19.45
N ILE A 19 -1.49 -9.99 19.45
CA ILE A 19 -0.07 -10.27 19.24
C ILE A 19 0.28 -10.74 17.82
N GLY A 20 -0.66 -10.60 16.90
CA GLY A 20 -0.56 -11.05 15.51
C GLY A 20 -1.40 -12.28 15.21
N GLU A 21 -1.51 -12.59 13.95
CA GLU A 21 -2.26 -13.72 13.42
C GLU A 21 -1.36 -14.52 12.48
N GLU A 22 -1.65 -15.81 12.37
CA GLU A 22 -1.03 -16.71 11.39
C GLU A 22 -2.06 -17.10 10.33
N SER A 23 -1.61 -17.28 9.11
CA SER A 23 -2.49 -17.73 8.03
C SER A 23 -2.79 -19.22 8.19
N GLU A 24 -4.06 -19.58 8.19
CA GLU A 24 -4.48 -20.99 8.09
C GLU A 24 -4.29 -21.46 6.64
N LEU A 25 -3.32 -22.34 6.42
CA LEU A 25 -2.93 -22.79 5.08
C LEU A 25 -3.20 -24.28 4.84
N GLU A 26 -3.94 -24.93 5.75
CA GLU A 26 -4.23 -26.39 5.69
C GLU A 26 -5.10 -26.78 4.48
N PHE A 27 -5.87 -25.82 3.94
CA PHE A 27 -6.73 -26.06 2.78
C PHE A 27 -5.99 -26.05 1.44
N LEU A 28 -4.70 -25.70 1.44
CA LEU A 28 -3.93 -25.59 0.19
C LEU A 28 -3.75 -26.95 -0.48
N PRO A 29 -3.87 -27.03 -1.80
CA PRO A 29 -3.62 -28.27 -2.53
C PRO A 29 -2.15 -28.66 -2.44
N GLU A 30 -1.90 -29.98 -2.61
CA GLU A 30 -0.55 -30.51 -2.71
C GLU A 30 0.24 -29.82 -3.83
N GLY A 31 1.53 -29.55 -3.58
CA GLY A 31 2.42 -28.87 -4.54
C GLY A 31 2.62 -27.39 -4.29
N ILE A 32 1.78 -26.74 -3.48
CA ILE A 32 2.03 -25.37 -3.05
C ILE A 32 3.07 -25.36 -1.92
N GLN A 33 4.13 -24.59 -2.13
CA GLN A 33 5.19 -24.44 -1.13
C GLN A 33 4.84 -23.38 -0.11
N VAL A 34 4.95 -23.75 1.16
CA VAL A 34 4.82 -22.83 2.30
C VAL A 34 6.18 -22.71 3.00
N HIS A 35 6.57 -21.51 3.33
CA HIS A 35 7.79 -21.22 4.08
C HIS A 35 7.50 -20.16 5.15
N GLN A 36 7.81 -20.46 6.42
CA GLN A 36 7.57 -19.57 7.55
C GLN A 36 6.12 -19.04 7.61
N GLY A 37 5.14 -19.91 7.43
CA GLY A 37 3.71 -19.57 7.48
C GLY A 37 3.20 -18.73 6.30
N ARG A 38 3.93 -18.71 5.17
CA ARG A 38 3.57 -17.98 3.96
C ARG A 38 3.71 -18.82 2.70
N ILE A 39 2.83 -18.59 1.76
CA ILE A 39 2.88 -19.21 0.43
C ILE A 39 4.08 -18.64 -0.34
N ARG A 40 4.93 -19.49 -0.89
CA ARG A 40 6.03 -19.07 -1.77
C ARG A 40 5.51 -18.70 -3.15
N ILE A 41 5.83 -17.50 -3.59
CA ILE A 41 5.45 -16.94 -4.89
C ILE A 41 6.66 -16.38 -5.62
N SER A 42 6.51 -16.23 -6.94
CA SER A 42 7.37 -15.41 -7.79
C SER A 42 7.11 -13.90 -7.54
N PRO A 43 7.93 -13.00 -8.10
CA PRO A 43 7.64 -11.57 -8.10
C PRO A 43 6.30 -11.20 -8.74
N GLU A 44 5.75 -12.05 -9.59
CA GLU A 44 4.47 -11.91 -10.29
C GLU A 44 3.29 -12.48 -9.48
N GLY A 45 3.55 -13.07 -8.32
CA GLY A 45 2.54 -13.69 -7.48
C GLY A 45 2.20 -15.13 -7.83
N GLU A 46 2.94 -15.76 -8.75
CA GLU A 46 2.72 -17.15 -9.15
C GLU A 46 3.25 -18.12 -8.10
N THR A 47 2.49 -19.16 -7.81
CA THR A 47 2.96 -20.30 -7.02
C THR A 47 3.66 -21.34 -7.91
N ARG A 48 4.17 -22.40 -7.31
CA ARG A 48 4.71 -23.54 -8.08
C ARG A 48 3.65 -24.34 -8.84
N LEU A 49 2.39 -24.21 -8.44
CA LEU A 49 1.28 -24.88 -9.10
C LEU A 49 0.73 -23.96 -10.19
N GLU A 50 0.77 -24.43 -11.43
CA GLU A 50 0.33 -23.67 -12.59
C GLU A 50 -1.12 -23.17 -12.43
N GLY A 51 -1.36 -21.90 -12.78
CA GLY A 51 -2.66 -21.26 -12.66
C GLY A 51 -3.08 -20.89 -11.24
N VAL A 52 -2.20 -21.08 -10.25
CA VAL A 52 -2.45 -20.70 -8.86
C VAL A 52 -1.55 -19.54 -8.46
N PHE A 53 -2.17 -18.46 -8.02
CA PHE A 53 -1.51 -17.22 -7.60
C PHE A 53 -1.81 -16.93 -6.13
N ALA A 54 -0.93 -16.21 -5.47
CA ALA A 54 -1.16 -15.75 -4.12
C ALA A 54 -0.65 -14.31 -3.92
N ALA A 55 -1.28 -13.59 -3.00
CA ALA A 55 -0.96 -12.21 -2.68
C ALA A 55 -1.31 -11.88 -1.22
N GLY A 56 -1.02 -10.66 -0.80
CA GLY A 56 -1.34 -10.18 0.53
C GLY A 56 -0.58 -10.87 1.63
N ASP A 57 -1.14 -10.87 2.83
CA ASP A 57 -0.50 -11.36 4.05
C ASP A 57 -0.18 -12.86 4.03
N ALA A 58 -0.92 -13.62 3.21
CA ALA A 58 -0.65 -15.05 3.03
C ALA A 58 0.65 -15.33 2.26
N ALA A 59 1.16 -14.38 1.49
CA ALA A 59 2.33 -14.53 0.63
C ALA A 59 3.45 -13.51 0.92
N CYS A 60 3.10 -12.28 1.30
CA CYS A 60 4.05 -11.18 1.49
C CYS A 60 4.72 -11.24 2.88
N SER A 61 5.98 -10.76 2.94
CA SER A 61 6.74 -10.68 4.19
C SER A 61 6.32 -9.49 5.05
N VAL A 62 5.95 -8.39 4.43
CA VAL A 62 5.45 -7.18 5.08
C VAL A 62 3.93 -7.26 5.10
N ARG A 63 3.36 -7.20 6.31
CA ARG A 63 1.91 -7.29 6.55
C ARG A 63 1.38 -5.88 6.81
N ASP A 64 1.18 -5.13 5.74
CA ASP A 64 0.52 -3.84 5.75
C ASP A 64 -0.44 -3.70 4.56
N VAL A 65 -1.35 -2.76 4.68
CA VAL A 65 -2.40 -2.54 3.67
C VAL A 65 -1.81 -2.21 2.30
N ALA A 66 -0.76 -1.38 2.25
CA ALA A 66 -0.14 -0.95 1.00
C ALA A 66 0.50 -2.14 0.26
N THR A 67 1.25 -2.98 0.99
CA THR A 67 1.87 -4.20 0.44
C THR A 67 0.82 -5.21 -0.01
N ALA A 68 -0.24 -5.42 0.79
CA ALA A 68 -1.32 -6.34 0.43
C ALA A 68 -2.02 -5.92 -0.87
N ILE A 69 -2.35 -4.63 -1.00
CA ILE A 69 -2.96 -4.08 -2.22
C ILE A 69 -2.00 -4.14 -3.40
N GLY A 70 -0.75 -3.74 -3.20
CA GLY A 70 0.28 -3.77 -4.25
C GLY A 70 0.48 -5.15 -4.82
N SER A 71 0.62 -6.17 -3.96
CA SER A 71 0.76 -7.56 -4.39
C SER A 71 -0.50 -8.09 -5.06
N GLY A 72 -1.70 -7.72 -4.57
CA GLY A 72 -2.96 -8.06 -5.20
C GLY A 72 -3.08 -7.50 -6.63
N LYS A 73 -2.64 -6.26 -6.87
CA LYS A 73 -2.60 -5.66 -8.23
C LYS A 73 -1.65 -6.43 -9.15
N VAL A 74 -0.47 -6.78 -8.66
CA VAL A 74 0.51 -7.59 -9.41
C VAL A 74 -0.12 -8.92 -9.79
N SER A 75 -0.66 -9.66 -8.83
CA SER A 75 -1.27 -10.96 -9.09
C SER A 75 -2.47 -10.88 -10.05
N ALA A 76 -3.30 -9.84 -9.94
CA ALA A 76 -4.43 -9.65 -10.86
C ALA A 76 -3.97 -9.45 -12.31
N CYS A 77 -2.95 -8.60 -12.54
CA CYS A 77 -2.37 -8.41 -13.87
C CYS A 77 -1.72 -9.71 -14.38
N SER A 78 -1.08 -10.47 -13.50
CA SER A 78 -0.46 -11.76 -13.85
C SER A 78 -1.49 -12.80 -14.25
N ILE A 79 -2.59 -12.91 -13.53
CA ILE A 79 -3.70 -13.81 -13.84
C ILE A 79 -4.31 -13.47 -15.20
N ASP A 80 -4.55 -12.18 -15.45
CA ASP A 80 -5.13 -11.74 -16.73
C ASP A 80 -4.18 -12.03 -17.89
N ALA A 81 -2.87 -11.77 -17.73
CA ALA A 81 -1.85 -12.10 -18.72
C ALA A 81 -1.79 -13.62 -18.98
N TRP A 82 -1.81 -14.43 -17.92
CA TRP A 82 -1.80 -15.89 -18.03
C TRP A 82 -3.04 -16.41 -18.77
N LEU A 83 -4.24 -15.93 -18.44
CA LEU A 83 -5.49 -16.32 -19.10
C LEU A 83 -5.51 -15.95 -20.59
N ASN A 84 -4.85 -14.88 -20.97
CA ASN A 84 -4.75 -14.42 -22.37
C ASN A 84 -3.54 -15.01 -23.12
N GLY A 85 -2.79 -15.92 -22.51
CA GLY A 85 -1.59 -16.54 -23.12
C GLY A 85 -0.43 -15.57 -23.31
N ASN A 86 -0.41 -14.44 -22.59
CA ASN A 86 0.65 -13.47 -22.62
C ASN A 86 1.65 -13.74 -21.49
N LEU A 87 2.94 -13.72 -21.81
CA LEU A 87 3.98 -13.82 -20.78
C LEU A 87 4.15 -12.46 -20.10
N MET A 88 3.94 -12.41 -18.79
CA MET A 88 4.15 -11.21 -17.97
C MET A 88 5.56 -10.61 -18.12
N GLU A 89 6.56 -11.46 -18.35
CA GLU A 89 7.97 -11.06 -18.40
C GLU A 89 8.30 -10.05 -19.52
N GLN A 90 7.51 -10.02 -20.60
CA GLN A 90 7.86 -9.24 -21.79
C GLN A 90 7.52 -7.74 -21.71
N ASN A 91 6.66 -7.30 -20.79
CA ASN A 91 6.19 -5.91 -20.73
C ASN A 91 6.17 -5.29 -19.31
N GLN A 92 6.82 -5.91 -18.34
CA GLN A 92 6.76 -5.45 -16.93
C GLN A 92 7.20 -3.99 -16.72
N GLU A 93 8.20 -3.52 -17.47
CA GLU A 93 8.69 -2.14 -17.32
C GLU A 93 7.64 -1.11 -17.74
N ALA A 94 6.80 -1.42 -18.73
CA ALA A 94 5.74 -0.52 -19.21
C ALA A 94 4.62 -0.31 -18.17
N TRP A 95 4.41 -1.26 -17.27
CA TRP A 95 3.35 -1.20 -16.26
C TRP A 95 3.83 -0.67 -14.92
N ARG A 96 5.14 -0.61 -14.69
CA ARG A 96 5.72 -0.18 -13.43
C ARG A 96 5.94 1.32 -13.41
N ILE A 97 5.66 1.93 -12.28
CA ILE A 97 5.85 3.36 -12.05
C ILE A 97 6.81 3.57 -10.88
N GLY A 98 7.69 4.54 -11.04
CA GLY A 98 8.64 4.96 -10.02
C GLY A 98 9.74 3.95 -9.76
N THR A 99 10.68 4.34 -8.91
CA THR A 99 11.88 3.55 -8.58
C THR A 99 11.57 2.25 -7.84
N LEU A 100 10.46 2.19 -7.12
CA LEU A 100 10.02 0.99 -6.37
C LEU A 100 9.20 0.03 -7.23
N GLY A 101 8.92 0.40 -8.48
CA GLY A 101 8.27 -0.49 -9.43
C GLY A 101 6.81 -0.84 -9.09
N ALA A 102 6.04 0.09 -8.52
CA ALA A 102 4.62 -0.11 -8.29
C ALA A 102 3.87 -0.37 -9.60
N VAL A 103 2.96 -1.36 -9.62
CA VAL A 103 2.18 -1.68 -10.81
C VAL A 103 1.05 -0.69 -10.99
N SER A 104 0.99 -0.07 -12.16
CA SER A 104 -0.11 0.77 -12.60
C SER A 104 -1.11 -0.05 -13.40
N VAL A 105 -2.29 -0.23 -12.85
CA VAL A 105 -3.42 -0.89 -13.56
C VAL A 105 -3.77 -0.12 -14.83
N THR A 106 -3.71 1.21 -14.81
CA THR A 106 -3.97 2.04 -15.98
C THR A 106 -2.97 1.76 -17.11
N ASN A 107 -1.66 1.73 -16.80
CA ASN A 107 -0.64 1.42 -17.81
C ASN A 107 -0.79 -0.02 -18.33
N TYR A 108 -1.11 -0.95 -17.45
CA TYR A 108 -1.43 -2.32 -17.83
C TYR A 108 -2.60 -2.37 -18.84
N LEU A 109 -3.72 -1.76 -18.51
CA LEU A 109 -4.89 -1.70 -19.39
C LEU A 109 -4.57 -1.02 -20.73
N HIS A 110 -3.74 0.04 -20.73
CA HIS A 110 -3.30 0.68 -21.98
C HIS A 110 -2.46 -0.25 -22.86
N SER A 111 -1.72 -1.18 -22.28
CA SER A 111 -0.87 -2.10 -23.04
C SER A 111 -1.66 -3.22 -23.72
N ILE A 112 -2.85 -3.58 -23.19
CA ILE A 112 -3.64 -4.71 -23.68
C ILE A 112 -4.91 -4.28 -24.44
N LEU A 113 -5.40 -3.06 -24.25
CA LEU A 113 -6.63 -2.58 -24.87
C LEU A 113 -6.36 -1.94 -26.26
N PRO A 114 -7.28 -2.10 -27.21
CA PRO A 114 -7.23 -1.40 -28.49
C PRO A 114 -7.22 0.12 -28.33
N ALA A 115 -6.52 0.82 -29.21
CA ALA A 115 -6.33 2.28 -29.14
C ALA A 115 -7.63 3.10 -28.98
N LYS A 116 -8.75 2.65 -29.52
CA LYS A 116 -10.06 3.30 -29.33
C LYS A 116 -10.57 3.25 -27.90
N GLN A 117 -10.34 2.15 -27.18
CA GLN A 117 -10.76 2.01 -25.78
C GLN A 117 -9.79 2.74 -24.83
N THR A 118 -8.54 2.84 -25.23
CA THR A 118 -7.53 3.61 -24.49
C THR A 118 -7.88 5.10 -24.42
N GLN A 119 -8.50 5.67 -25.46
CA GLN A 119 -8.95 7.08 -25.46
C GLN A 119 -10.03 7.36 -24.40
N ILE A 120 -10.91 6.40 -24.10
CA ILE A 120 -11.94 6.56 -23.06
C ILE A 120 -11.28 6.60 -21.68
N LEU A 121 -10.29 5.75 -21.44
CA LEU A 121 -9.51 5.77 -20.18
C LEU A 121 -8.69 7.06 -20.04
N GLN A 122 -8.11 7.57 -21.13
CA GLN A 122 -7.37 8.84 -21.15
C GLN A 122 -8.25 10.06 -20.86
N SER A 123 -9.52 10.04 -21.18
CA SER A 123 -10.45 11.14 -20.88
C SER A 123 -10.70 11.29 -19.37
N HIS A 124 -10.53 10.22 -18.60
CA HIS A 124 -10.71 10.20 -17.15
C HIS A 124 -9.39 10.31 -16.36
N SER A 125 -8.25 9.99 -16.98
CA SER A 125 -6.95 10.15 -16.35
C SER A 125 -6.07 11.03 -17.25
N LYS A 126 -5.67 12.20 -16.77
CA LYS A 126 -4.53 12.91 -17.33
C LYS A 126 -3.29 12.10 -16.98
N SER A 127 -3.00 11.05 -17.78
CA SER A 127 -1.82 10.21 -17.56
C SER A 127 -0.57 11.07 -17.70
N ARG A 128 0.01 11.40 -16.58
CA ARG A 128 1.35 11.97 -16.54
C ARG A 128 2.29 10.77 -16.48
N GLY A 129 3.18 10.67 -17.46
CA GLY A 129 4.10 9.53 -17.55
C GLY A 129 5.01 9.40 -16.32
N SER A 130 5.57 8.23 -16.11
CA SER A 130 6.53 7.90 -15.04
C SER A 130 7.74 8.83 -14.98
N GLN A 131 8.05 9.52 -16.07
CA GLN A 131 9.15 10.49 -16.18
C GLN A 131 8.96 11.80 -15.41
N MET A 132 7.76 12.03 -14.83
CA MET A 132 7.45 13.27 -14.11
C MET A 132 7.52 13.11 -12.58
N LEU A 133 7.97 11.97 -12.07
CA LEU A 133 8.18 11.78 -10.63
C LEU A 133 9.52 12.41 -10.23
N THR A 134 9.47 13.46 -9.44
CA THR A 134 10.67 14.08 -8.85
C THR A 134 11.21 13.17 -7.76
N ARG A 135 12.48 12.83 -7.83
CA ARG A 135 13.17 12.04 -6.81
C ARG A 135 13.62 12.95 -5.66
N TYR A 136 13.78 12.35 -4.48
CA TYR A 136 14.18 13.10 -3.29
C TYR A 136 15.54 13.79 -3.44
N ASP A 137 16.48 13.16 -4.13
CA ASP A 137 17.83 13.68 -4.43
C ASP A 137 17.81 14.84 -5.45
N GLU A 138 16.72 15.03 -6.18
CA GLU A 138 16.53 16.14 -7.12
C GLU A 138 15.92 17.39 -6.45
N LEU A 139 15.47 17.28 -5.20
CA LEU A 139 14.86 18.39 -4.48
C LEU A 139 15.93 19.36 -3.95
N ASN A 140 15.79 20.65 -4.24
CA ASN A 140 16.61 21.67 -3.63
C ASN A 140 16.09 22.03 -2.23
N LEU A 141 16.41 21.16 -1.25
CA LEU A 141 15.95 21.33 0.12
C LEU A 141 16.54 22.56 0.83
N ASN A 142 17.70 23.06 0.38
CA ASN A 142 18.36 24.21 0.98
C ASN A 142 17.66 25.56 0.71
N TYR A 143 16.75 25.58 -0.25
CA TYR A 143 15.95 26.78 -0.54
C TYR A 143 14.84 26.99 0.51
N PHE A 144 14.43 25.95 1.20
CA PHE A 144 13.29 25.99 2.08
C PHE A 144 13.71 26.11 3.54
N GLU A 145 13.01 26.98 4.28
CA GLU A 145 13.17 27.11 5.71
C GLU A 145 12.75 25.82 6.43
N VAL A 146 13.60 25.33 7.32
CA VAL A 146 13.28 24.15 8.14
C VAL A 146 12.23 24.56 9.18
N ARG A 147 11.05 24.01 9.09
CA ARG A 147 9.96 24.20 10.04
C ARG A 147 9.58 22.89 10.69
N PRO A 148 9.35 22.86 12.01
CA PRO A 148 8.86 21.68 12.70
C PRO A 148 7.46 21.30 12.15
N ARG A 149 7.16 20.01 12.19
CA ARG A 149 5.82 19.51 11.80
C ARG A 149 4.77 20.01 12.79
N GLU A 150 3.61 20.42 12.29
CA GLU A 150 2.45 20.77 13.12
C GLU A 150 1.98 19.59 13.97
N LYS A 151 1.62 19.86 15.21
CA LYS A 151 1.18 18.83 16.14
C LYS A 151 -0.31 18.58 16.00
N ILE A 152 -0.66 17.32 15.77
CA ILE A 152 -2.05 16.86 15.79
C ILE A 152 -2.59 16.99 17.21
N ARG A 153 -3.76 17.62 17.37
CA ARG A 153 -4.48 17.69 18.64
C ARG A 153 -4.98 16.30 19.02
N LYS A 154 -4.99 16.04 20.29
CA LYS A 154 -5.51 14.77 20.84
C LYS A 154 -6.51 15.09 21.94
N LEU A 155 -7.49 14.22 22.10
CA LEU A 155 -8.38 14.25 23.25
C LEU A 155 -7.59 14.21 24.55
N ASP A 156 -8.08 14.89 25.59
CA ASP A 156 -7.53 14.78 26.93
C ASP A 156 -7.63 13.34 27.45
N ILE A 157 -6.73 12.99 28.38
CA ILE A 157 -6.66 11.62 28.92
C ILE A 157 -7.98 11.20 29.58
N LEU A 158 -8.61 12.11 30.33
CA LEU A 158 -9.88 11.80 31.01
C LEU A 158 -11.01 11.58 30.02
N GLU A 159 -11.04 12.34 28.92
CA GLU A 159 -12.02 12.14 27.84
C GLU A 159 -11.82 10.81 27.15
N ARG A 160 -10.57 10.39 26.91
CA ARG A 160 -10.26 9.06 26.30
C ARG A 160 -10.72 7.90 27.19
N LEU A 161 -10.69 8.06 28.50
CA LEU A 161 -11.10 7.03 29.46
C LEU A 161 -12.62 6.96 29.62
N SER A 162 -13.34 8.01 29.27
CA SER A 162 -14.80 8.10 29.47
C SER A 162 -15.62 7.82 28.21
N ALA A 163 -15.02 7.80 27.03
CA ALA A 163 -15.73 7.65 25.76
C ALA A 163 -14.91 6.94 24.70
N PHE A 164 -15.57 6.45 23.65
CA PHE A 164 -14.95 5.86 22.47
C PHE A 164 -14.81 6.88 21.32
N GLY A 165 -14.63 8.15 21.64
CA GLY A 165 -14.37 9.19 20.65
C GLY A 165 -13.00 9.04 20.00
N GLU A 166 -12.84 9.58 18.78
CA GLU A 166 -11.58 9.58 18.08
C GLU A 166 -10.51 10.36 18.88
N VAL A 167 -9.40 9.70 19.18
CA VAL A 167 -8.33 10.28 20.01
C VAL A 167 -7.56 11.37 19.27
N ASN A 168 -7.31 11.19 17.98
CA ASN A 168 -6.60 12.16 17.15
C ASN A 168 -7.62 13.10 16.49
N LEU A 169 -7.64 14.35 16.91
CA LEU A 169 -8.62 15.36 16.46
C LEU A 169 -8.21 16.05 15.13
N GLY A 170 -7.14 15.55 14.48
CA GLY A 170 -6.63 16.16 13.27
C GLY A 170 -5.93 17.50 13.48
N LEU A 171 -5.71 18.22 12.39
CA LEU A 171 -5.17 19.57 12.38
C LEU A 171 -6.31 20.59 12.38
N ILE A 172 -6.13 21.69 13.10
CA ILE A 172 -7.02 22.87 12.93
C ILE A 172 -6.71 23.52 11.58
N GLU A 173 -7.65 24.30 11.06
CA GLU A 173 -7.56 24.92 9.74
C GLU A 173 -6.22 25.65 9.50
N ASN A 174 -5.79 26.52 10.40
CA ASN A 174 -4.51 27.24 10.26
C ASN A 174 -3.31 26.28 10.20
N SER A 175 -3.28 25.23 11.04
CA SER A 175 -2.21 24.25 11.03
C SER A 175 -2.24 23.41 9.75
N ALA A 176 -3.42 23.08 9.23
CA ALA A 176 -3.57 22.38 7.97
C ALA A 176 -3.07 23.25 6.79
N GLN A 177 -3.41 24.52 6.77
CA GLN A 177 -2.91 25.47 5.77
C GLN A 177 -1.38 25.66 5.84
N ASN A 178 -0.81 25.73 7.05
CA ASN A 178 0.63 25.81 7.25
C ASN A 178 1.34 24.55 6.73
N GLU A 179 0.81 23.37 6.98
CA GLU A 179 1.36 22.13 6.45
C GLU A 179 1.21 22.02 4.93
N ALA A 180 0.07 22.46 4.39
CA ALA A 180 -0.14 22.50 2.95
C ALA A 180 0.81 23.49 2.25
N ALA A 181 1.05 24.66 2.84
CA ALA A 181 1.96 25.68 2.28
C ALA A 181 3.41 25.23 2.19
N ARG A 182 3.83 24.24 2.99
CA ARG A 182 5.18 23.67 2.93
C ARG A 182 5.28 22.41 2.07
N CYS A 183 4.24 22.06 1.34
CA CYS A 183 4.24 20.93 0.43
C CYS A 183 5.09 21.22 -0.79
N PHE A 184 6.05 20.34 -1.08
CA PHE A 184 6.94 20.48 -2.24
C PHE A 184 6.30 20.08 -3.56
N HIS A 185 5.11 19.51 -3.55
CA HIS A 185 4.50 18.91 -4.75
C HIS A 185 5.47 18.00 -5.52
N CYS A 186 6.33 17.26 -4.78
CA CYS A 186 7.47 16.53 -5.31
C CYS A 186 7.11 15.24 -6.03
N GLY A 187 5.85 14.94 -6.21
CA GLY A 187 5.39 13.76 -6.93
C GLY A 187 4.14 14.03 -7.72
N VAL A 188 4.01 13.31 -8.80
CA VAL A 188 2.75 13.20 -9.53
C VAL A 188 2.04 11.95 -9.03
N CYS A 189 0.71 11.99 -8.96
CA CYS A 189 -0.07 10.82 -8.62
C CYS A 189 0.35 9.64 -9.52
N ASN A 190 0.78 8.54 -8.91
CA ASN A 190 1.19 7.33 -9.61
C ASN A 190 -0.01 6.45 -10.00
N GLN A 191 -1.23 6.99 -9.84
CA GLN A 191 -2.48 6.31 -10.21
C GLN A 191 -2.65 4.94 -9.54
N CYS A 192 -2.12 4.79 -8.32
CA CYS A 192 -2.28 3.55 -7.57
C CYS A 192 -3.69 3.36 -7.00
N ASP A 193 -4.55 4.40 -7.10
CA ASP A 193 -5.94 4.45 -6.63
C ASP A 193 -6.13 4.23 -5.12
N ASN A 194 -5.07 4.10 -4.36
CA ASN A 194 -5.15 3.81 -2.93
C ASN A 194 -5.89 4.90 -2.16
N CYS A 195 -5.62 6.19 -2.47
CA CYS A 195 -6.34 7.30 -1.85
C CYS A 195 -7.84 7.28 -2.18
N TYR A 196 -8.21 6.91 -3.41
CA TYR A 196 -9.60 6.83 -3.82
C TYR A 196 -10.34 5.64 -3.19
N VAL A 197 -9.69 4.48 -3.12
CA VAL A 197 -10.34 3.25 -2.62
C VAL A 197 -10.40 3.19 -1.10
N TYR A 198 -9.41 3.75 -0.40
CA TYR A 198 -9.23 3.58 1.04
C TYR A 198 -9.34 4.86 1.86
N CYS A 199 -9.53 6.01 1.24
CA CYS A 199 -9.79 7.24 1.97
C CYS A 199 -11.25 7.24 2.46
N PRO A 200 -11.54 7.30 3.77
CA PRO A 200 -12.88 7.36 4.27
C PRO A 200 -13.59 8.67 3.88
N ASP A 201 -12.85 9.72 3.56
CA ASP A 201 -13.34 11.05 3.26
C ASP A 201 -13.35 11.40 1.77
N ILE A 202 -13.11 10.44 0.89
CA ILE A 202 -13.08 10.59 -0.57
C ILE A 202 -12.12 11.73 -0.98
N ALA A 203 -10.86 11.39 -1.14
CA ALA A 203 -9.83 12.32 -1.64
C ALA A 203 -9.99 12.61 -3.15
#